data_b70cd4bdf99e8b0c6e40103543086b1a
#
_entry.id   b70cd4bdf99e8b0c6e40103543086b1a
#
_cell.length_a   1.000
_cell.length_b   1.000
_cell.length_c   1.000
_cell.angle_alpha   90.00
_cell.angle_beta   90.00
_cell.angle_gamma   90.00
#
_symmetry.space_group_name_H-M   'P 1'
#
loop_
_entity.id
_entity.type
_entity.pdbx_description
1 polymer ?
#
loop_
_entity_poly.entity_id
_entity_poly.type
_entity_poly.pdbx_seq_one_letter_code
_entity_poly.pdbx_strand_id
1 'polypeptide(L)'
;MHFVFYCKDKPGHEQVRTANRLAHLDYLDAHRDRLMCAGPLLADGGGEGSRMIGSLLILDLADQKAAEEFAANDPYAKAGLFESVAIHPWRKVLPK
;
A
#
# COMPACT_ATOMS: atom_id res chain seq x y z
N MET A 1 4.52 -1.48 -16.68
CA MET A 1 3.27 -2.18 -16.35
C MET A 1 2.82 -1.75 -14.97
N HIS A 2 1.55 -1.40 -14.84
CA HIS A 2 1.01 -1.05 -13.53
C HIS A 2 0.62 -2.29 -12.74
N PHE A 3 0.82 -2.20 -11.42
CA PHE A 3 0.41 -3.24 -10.48
C PHE A 3 -0.40 -2.59 -9.36
N VAL A 4 -1.49 -3.25 -8.98
CA VAL A 4 -2.27 -2.86 -7.81
C VAL A 4 -1.84 -3.72 -6.63
N PHE A 5 -1.66 -3.07 -5.49
CA PHE A 5 -1.32 -3.70 -4.22
C PHE A 5 -2.50 -3.49 -3.27
N TYR A 6 -3.12 -4.57 -2.87
CA TYR A 6 -4.23 -4.55 -1.91
C TYR A 6 -3.72 -5.18 -0.63
N CYS A 7 -3.48 -4.33 0.38
CA CYS A 7 -2.83 -4.75 1.62
C CYS A 7 -3.82 -4.66 2.77
N LYS A 8 -4.00 -5.76 3.49
CA LYS A 8 -4.91 -5.79 4.65
C LYS A 8 -4.08 -5.87 5.93
N ASP A 9 -4.38 -4.99 6.88
CA ASP A 9 -3.69 -4.99 8.16
C ASP A 9 -4.17 -6.14 9.05
N LYS A 10 -3.27 -6.60 9.91
CA LYS A 10 -3.65 -7.52 10.98
C LYS A 10 -4.58 -6.81 11.96
N PRO A 11 -5.62 -7.45 12.47
CA PRO A 11 -6.46 -6.86 13.50
C PRO A 11 -5.63 -6.43 14.71
N GLY A 12 -5.98 -5.28 15.29
CA GLY A 12 -5.32 -4.79 16.49
C GLY A 12 -3.92 -4.23 16.27
N HIS A 13 -3.54 -3.94 15.03
CA HIS A 13 -2.20 -3.45 14.71
C HIS A 13 -2.18 -1.95 14.36
N GLU A 14 -3.17 -1.17 14.82
CA GLU A 14 -3.24 0.26 14.54
C GLU A 14 -1.99 0.99 15.00
N GLN A 15 -1.43 0.59 16.14
CA GLN A 15 -0.20 1.20 16.67
C GLN A 15 1.01 0.90 15.80
N VAL A 16 1.06 -0.29 15.20
CA VAL A 16 2.14 -0.64 14.27
C VAL A 16 2.08 0.26 13.04
N ARG A 17 0.88 0.50 12.52
CA ARG A 17 0.69 1.42 11.39
C ARG A 17 1.15 2.83 11.76
N THR A 18 0.71 3.34 12.89
CA THR A 18 1.06 4.69 13.33
C THR A 18 2.57 4.83 13.54
N ALA A 19 3.20 3.85 14.18
CA ALA A 19 4.63 3.89 14.48
C ALA A 19 5.49 3.86 13.22
N ASN A 20 5.01 3.28 12.12
CA ASN A 20 5.78 3.11 10.89
C ASN A 20 5.29 4.00 9.75
N ARG A 21 4.36 4.91 10.02
CA ARG A 21 3.74 5.73 8.98
C ARG A 21 4.74 6.62 8.25
N LEU A 22 5.60 7.32 8.98
CA LEU A 22 6.57 8.22 8.35
C LEU A 22 7.55 7.44 7.48
N ALA A 23 8.03 6.30 7.96
CA ALA A 23 8.93 5.45 7.18
C ALA A 23 8.26 4.97 5.89
N HIS A 24 6.97 4.58 5.97
CA HIS A 24 6.19 4.15 4.81
C HIS A 24 6.04 5.30 3.80
N LEU A 25 5.68 6.50 4.27
CA LEU A 25 5.52 7.66 3.38
C LEU A 25 6.84 8.05 2.72
N ASP A 26 7.95 7.97 3.45
CA ASP A 26 9.27 8.24 2.88
C ASP A 26 9.63 7.21 1.80
N TYR A 27 9.28 5.95 2.04
CA TYR A 27 9.50 4.87 1.07
C TYR A 27 8.71 5.13 -0.22
N LEU A 28 7.43 5.51 -0.09
CA LEU A 28 6.60 5.84 -1.24
C LEU A 28 7.12 7.09 -1.97
N ASP A 29 7.56 8.08 -1.22
CA ASP A 29 8.10 9.31 -1.82
C ASP A 29 9.37 9.04 -2.63
N ALA A 30 10.19 8.09 -2.20
CA ALA A 30 11.38 7.68 -2.95
C ALA A 30 11.01 7.00 -4.28
N HIS A 31 9.78 6.54 -4.43
CA HIS A 31 9.27 5.91 -5.66
C HIS A 31 8.21 6.76 -6.36
N ARG A 32 8.15 8.07 -6.08
CA ARG A 32 7.07 8.93 -6.56
C ARG A 32 6.91 8.94 -8.07
N ASP A 33 8.00 8.80 -8.80
CA ASP A 33 7.99 8.80 -10.27
C ASP A 33 7.35 7.51 -10.85
N ARG A 34 7.20 6.48 -10.03
CA ARG A 34 6.52 5.23 -10.40
C ARG A 34 5.11 5.15 -9.81
N LEU A 35 4.82 5.99 -8.82
CA LEU A 35 3.59 5.92 -8.04
C LEU A 35 2.46 6.64 -8.77
N MET A 36 1.39 5.90 -9.07
CA MET A 36 0.17 6.47 -9.63
C MET A 36 -0.71 7.03 -8.52
N CYS A 37 -0.94 6.23 -7.48
CA CYS A 37 -1.69 6.67 -6.31
C CYS A 37 -1.46 5.71 -5.15
N ALA A 38 -1.72 6.18 -3.94
CA ALA A 38 -1.62 5.39 -2.73
C ALA A 38 -2.52 5.99 -1.68
N GLY A 39 -3.10 5.15 -0.85
CA GLY A 39 -3.93 5.62 0.26
C GLY A 39 -4.37 4.48 1.16
N PRO A 40 -4.83 4.82 2.37
CA PRO A 40 -5.32 3.81 3.30
C PRO A 40 -6.72 3.34 2.95
N LEU A 41 -6.99 2.07 3.31
CA LEU A 41 -8.35 1.54 3.33
C LEU A 41 -8.96 1.91 4.68
N LEU A 42 -10.21 2.35 4.66
CA LEU A 42 -10.87 2.85 5.85
C LEU A 42 -12.01 1.92 6.29
N ALA A 43 -12.14 1.74 7.61
CA ALA A 43 -13.28 1.08 8.22
C ALA A 43 -14.37 2.11 8.54
N ASP A 44 -15.40 1.69 9.25
CA ASP A 44 -16.37 2.58 9.92
C ASP A 44 -17.04 3.58 8.97
N GLY A 45 -17.30 3.15 7.72
CA GLY A 45 -18.00 3.98 6.73
C GLY A 45 -17.14 5.02 6.03
N GLY A 46 -15.85 5.14 6.38
CA GLY A 46 -14.91 6.01 5.67
C GLY A 46 -15.01 7.48 6.00
N GLY A 47 -15.72 7.85 7.05
CA GLY A 47 -15.80 9.24 7.49
C GLY A 47 -14.53 9.71 8.18
N GLU A 48 -14.48 10.99 8.52
CA GLU A 48 -13.36 11.57 9.26
C GLU A 48 -13.16 10.80 10.57
N GLY A 49 -11.90 10.50 10.88
CA GLY A 49 -11.57 9.74 12.08
C GLY A 49 -11.74 8.23 11.96
N SER A 50 -12.11 7.72 10.77
CA SER A 50 -12.21 6.28 10.55
C SER A 50 -10.87 5.59 10.73
N ARG A 51 -10.91 4.37 11.30
CA ARG A 51 -9.71 3.56 11.46
C ARG A 51 -9.15 3.17 10.09
N MET A 52 -7.83 3.13 9.99
CA MET A 52 -7.15 2.61 8.81
C MET A 52 -6.95 1.12 8.99
N ILE A 53 -7.38 0.32 8.00
CA ILE A 53 -7.35 -1.14 8.09
C ILE A 53 -6.55 -1.79 6.96
N GLY A 54 -5.90 -0.99 6.14
CA GLY A 54 -5.12 -1.49 5.04
C GLY A 54 -4.60 -0.37 4.17
N SER A 55 -4.07 -0.74 3.02
CA SER A 55 -3.55 0.22 2.04
C SER A 55 -3.86 -0.27 0.63
N LEU A 56 -4.09 0.66 -0.28
CA LEU A 56 -4.17 0.36 -1.70
C LEU A 56 -3.16 1.25 -2.42
N LEU A 57 -2.31 0.63 -3.25
CA LEU A 57 -1.31 1.35 -4.02
C LEU A 57 -1.34 0.88 -5.46
N ILE A 58 -1.03 1.79 -6.37
CA ILE A 58 -0.86 1.45 -7.79
C ILE A 58 0.46 2.06 -8.25
N LEU A 59 1.38 1.22 -8.71
CA LEU A 59 2.70 1.65 -9.19
C LEU A 59 3.00 1.05 -10.56
N ASP A 60 3.80 1.79 -11.32
CA ASP A 60 4.35 1.31 -12.59
C ASP A 60 5.69 0.66 -12.31
N LEU A 61 5.76 -0.67 -12.46
CA LEU A 61 6.95 -1.45 -12.19
C LEU A 61 7.25 -2.37 -13.38
N ALA A 62 8.49 -2.84 -13.46
CA ALA A 62 8.95 -3.57 -14.62
C ALA A 62 8.22 -4.91 -14.82
N ASP A 63 8.02 -5.66 -13.74
CA ASP A 63 7.45 -7.01 -13.82
C ASP A 63 6.94 -7.45 -12.44
N GLN A 64 6.37 -8.65 -12.38
CA GLN A 64 5.82 -9.23 -11.16
C GLN A 64 6.88 -9.34 -10.05
N LYS A 65 8.10 -9.72 -10.42
CA LYS A 65 9.18 -9.84 -9.43
C LYS A 65 9.50 -8.49 -8.79
N ALA A 66 9.57 -7.43 -9.59
CA ALA A 66 9.80 -6.09 -9.07
C ALA A 66 8.66 -5.65 -8.15
N ALA A 67 7.41 -6.01 -8.49
CA ALA A 67 6.26 -5.71 -7.66
C ALA A 67 6.34 -6.44 -6.31
N GLU A 68 6.72 -7.71 -6.32
CA GLU A 68 6.87 -8.48 -5.08
C GLU A 68 7.98 -7.93 -4.21
N GLU A 69 9.11 -7.53 -4.80
CA GLU A 69 10.21 -6.92 -4.07
C GLU A 69 9.80 -5.57 -3.47
N PHE A 70 9.05 -4.77 -4.23
CA PHE A 70 8.56 -3.49 -3.72
C PHE A 70 7.68 -3.72 -2.49
N ALA A 71 6.75 -4.66 -2.55
CA ALA A 71 5.87 -4.95 -1.42
C ALA A 71 6.65 -5.45 -0.20
N ALA A 72 7.63 -6.32 -0.41
CA ALA A 72 8.41 -6.90 0.68
C ALA A 72 9.29 -5.87 1.39
N ASN A 73 9.69 -4.81 0.70
CA ASN A 73 10.55 -3.77 1.25
C ASN A 73 9.79 -2.57 1.82
N ASP A 74 8.46 -2.56 1.73
CA ASP A 74 7.65 -1.53 2.37
C ASP A 74 7.86 -1.60 3.89
N PRO A 75 8.17 -0.49 4.55
CA PRO A 75 8.33 -0.47 6.02
C PRO A 75 7.15 -1.06 6.78
N TYR A 76 5.91 -0.93 6.26
CA TYR A 76 4.75 -1.58 6.87
C TYR A 76 4.87 -3.10 6.82
N ALA A 77 5.30 -3.64 5.68
CA ALA A 77 5.48 -5.09 5.56
C ALA A 77 6.59 -5.58 6.49
N LYS A 78 7.70 -4.85 6.55
CA LYS A 78 8.83 -5.21 7.42
C LYS A 78 8.46 -5.17 8.90
N ALA A 79 7.55 -4.29 9.27
CA ALA A 79 7.07 -4.17 10.65
C ALA A 79 6.03 -5.23 11.02
N GLY A 80 5.63 -6.07 10.07
CA GLY A 80 4.65 -7.12 10.33
C GLY A 80 3.21 -6.60 10.41
N LEU A 81 2.93 -5.46 9.78
CA LEU A 81 1.59 -4.87 9.83
C LEU A 81 0.56 -5.68 9.03
N PHE A 82 0.94 -6.19 7.86
CA PHE A 82 -0.03 -6.76 6.93
C PHE A 82 -0.35 -8.21 7.23
N GLU A 83 -1.65 -8.53 7.27
CA GLU A 83 -2.14 -9.89 7.30
C GLU A 83 -2.02 -10.53 5.92
N SER A 84 -2.27 -9.74 4.87
CA SER A 84 -2.19 -10.23 3.49
C SER A 84 -1.86 -9.07 2.55
N VAL A 85 -1.18 -9.43 1.45
CA VAL A 85 -0.88 -8.50 0.36
C VAL A 85 -1.22 -9.22 -0.94
N ALA A 86 -2.19 -8.68 -1.67
CA ALA A 86 -2.54 -9.18 -3.00
C ALA A 86 -1.95 -8.23 -4.03
N ILE A 87 -1.24 -8.78 -5.02
CA ILE A 87 -0.59 -8.02 -6.08
C ILE A 87 -1.13 -8.50 -7.41
N HIS A 88 -1.65 -7.57 -8.21
CA HIS A 88 -2.21 -7.92 -9.52
C HIS A 88 -1.72 -6.94 -10.58
N PRO A 89 -1.35 -7.44 -11.78
CA PRO A 89 -1.19 -6.54 -12.93
C PRO A 89 -2.50 -5.81 -13.18
N TRP A 90 -2.40 -4.54 -13.54
CA TRP A 90 -3.58 -3.71 -13.69
C TRP A 90 -3.39 -2.75 -14.87
N ARG A 91 -4.45 -2.49 -15.61
CA ARG A 91 -4.44 -1.56 -16.74
C ARG A 91 -5.40 -0.42 -16.48
N LYS A 92 -4.89 0.80 -16.56
CA LYS A 92 -5.75 1.97 -16.48
C LYS A 92 -6.55 2.09 -17.79
N VAL A 93 -7.87 2.15 -17.68
CA VAL A 93 -8.76 2.36 -18.81
C VAL A 93 -9.36 3.76 -18.77
N LEU A 94 -9.80 4.19 -17.60
CA LEU A 94 -10.41 5.50 -17.37
C LEU A 94 -9.88 6.11 -16.09
N PRO A 95 -9.83 7.45 -16.01
CA PRO A 95 -10.02 8.41 -17.09
C PRO A 95 -8.87 8.32 -18.08
N LYS A 96 -9.15 8.68 -19.31
CA LYS A 96 -8.11 8.69 -20.36
C LYS A 96 -7.18 9.88 -20.22
#